data_6388b26e1a987e179324be03f5737864
#
_entry.id   6388b26e1a987e179324be03f5737864
#
_cell.length_a   1.000
_cell.length_b   1.000
_cell.length_c   1.000
_cell.angle_alpha   90.00
_cell.angle_beta   90.00
_cell.angle_gamma   90.00
#
_symmetry.space_group_name_H-M   'P 1'
#
loop_
_entity.id
_entity.type
_entity.pdbx_description
1 polymer ?
#
loop_
_entity_poly.entity_id
_entity_poly.type
_entity_poly.pdbx_seq_one_letter_code
_entity_poly.pdbx_strand_id
1 'polypeptide(L)'
;MNFWETVDSELKYQNKERKDLANAAGFDVSNVGKGMKNGGVPLADTAVRIAQFLNVSVEYLVSGGKSLGFDESNEISADFRKFFFYRKLVNKIDSLPPKTKSAIIEMFEKI
;
A
#
# COMPACT_ATOMS: atom_id res chain seq x y z
N MET A 1 -10.17 2.98 11.40
CA MET A 1 -10.10 1.60 10.85
C MET A 1 -9.12 0.78 11.68
N ASN A 2 -9.39 -0.50 11.87
CA ASN A 2 -8.41 -1.39 12.50
C ASN A 2 -7.33 -1.81 11.49
N PHE A 3 -6.33 -2.54 11.97
CA PHE A 3 -5.20 -2.99 11.14
C PHE A 3 -5.67 -3.71 9.88
N TRP A 4 -6.54 -4.71 10.03
CA TRP A 4 -6.98 -5.54 8.91
C TRP A 4 -7.89 -4.80 7.94
N GLU A 5 -8.69 -3.88 8.43
CA GLU A 5 -9.50 -3.00 7.57
C GLU A 5 -8.61 -2.10 6.71
N THR A 6 -7.55 -1.58 7.31
CA THR A 6 -6.57 -0.77 6.59
C THR A 6 -5.84 -1.59 5.54
N VAL A 7 -5.46 -2.84 5.88
CA VAL A 7 -4.84 -3.77 4.94
C VAL A 7 -5.76 -4.03 3.75
N ASP A 8 -7.04 -4.31 4.01
CA ASP A 8 -8.00 -4.58 2.95
C ASP A 8 -8.23 -3.35 2.06
N SER A 9 -8.30 -2.18 2.66
CA SER A 9 -8.41 -0.92 1.94
C SER A 9 -7.22 -0.69 1.00
N GLU A 10 -6.01 -0.95 1.48
CA GLU A 10 -4.79 -0.82 0.66
C GLU A 10 -4.74 -1.86 -0.46
N LEU A 11 -5.17 -3.09 -0.21
CA LEU A 11 -5.25 -4.11 -1.25
C LEU A 11 -6.17 -3.66 -2.39
N LYS A 12 -7.33 -3.14 -2.05
CA LYS A 12 -8.29 -2.61 -3.03
C LYS A 12 -7.70 -1.42 -3.78
N TYR A 13 -7.09 -0.51 -3.06
CA TYR A 13 -6.48 0.68 -3.65
C TYR A 13 -5.37 0.32 -4.64
N GLN A 14 -4.54 -0.69 -4.29
CA GLN A 14 -3.43 -1.15 -5.12
C GLN A 14 -3.85 -2.21 -6.14
N ASN A 15 -5.11 -2.60 -6.15
CA ASN A 15 -5.66 -3.64 -7.03
C ASN A 15 -4.93 -4.98 -6.86
N LYS A 16 -4.72 -5.37 -5.60
CA LYS A 16 -4.08 -6.63 -5.21
C LYS A 16 -5.07 -7.53 -4.48
N GLU A 17 -4.84 -8.83 -4.52
CA GLU A 17 -5.72 -9.81 -3.90
C GLU A 17 -5.24 -10.23 -2.52
N ARG A 18 -6.19 -10.58 -1.64
CA ARG A 18 -5.90 -11.05 -0.27
C ARG A 18 -5.04 -12.29 -0.28
N LYS A 19 -5.29 -13.23 -1.19
CA LYS A 19 -4.53 -14.50 -1.26
C LYS A 19 -3.06 -14.26 -1.60
N ASP A 20 -2.76 -13.29 -2.45
CA ASP A 20 -1.39 -12.97 -2.82
C ASP A 20 -0.63 -12.39 -1.62
N LEU A 21 -1.30 -11.53 -0.85
CA LEU A 21 -0.75 -11.01 0.40
C LEU A 21 -0.50 -12.14 1.39
N ALA A 22 -1.48 -13.04 1.58
CA ALA A 22 -1.38 -14.14 2.52
C ALA A 22 -0.21 -15.07 2.17
N ASN A 23 -0.03 -15.37 0.89
CA ASN A 23 1.10 -16.16 0.43
C ASN A 23 2.44 -15.46 0.66
N ALA A 24 2.51 -14.18 0.39
CA ALA A 24 3.74 -13.40 0.54
C ALA A 24 4.14 -13.23 2.01
N ALA A 25 3.17 -13.02 2.89
CA ALA A 25 3.41 -12.77 4.31
C ALA A 25 3.37 -14.04 5.18
N GLY A 26 2.92 -15.15 4.62
CA GLY A 26 2.94 -16.44 5.32
C GLY A 26 1.84 -16.62 6.35
N PHE A 27 0.61 -16.18 6.04
CA PHE A 27 -0.53 -16.39 6.93
C PHE A 27 -1.75 -16.90 6.16
N ASP A 28 -2.77 -17.33 6.88
CA ASP A 28 -4.01 -17.83 6.27
C ASP A 28 -4.86 -16.67 5.79
N VAL A 29 -5.33 -16.72 4.54
CA VAL A 29 -6.13 -15.66 3.92
C VAL A 29 -7.39 -15.34 4.71
N SER A 30 -7.97 -16.31 5.43
CA SER A 30 -9.15 -16.09 6.26
C SER A 30 -8.91 -15.13 7.41
N ASN A 31 -7.64 -14.93 7.81
CA ASN A 31 -7.28 -14.00 8.89
C ASN A 31 -7.64 -12.56 8.56
N VAL A 32 -7.68 -12.18 7.30
CA VAL A 32 -8.07 -10.81 6.91
C VAL A 32 -9.52 -10.53 7.32
N GLY A 33 -10.44 -11.38 6.90
CA GLY A 33 -11.86 -11.22 7.24
C GLY A 33 -12.14 -11.35 8.73
N LYS A 34 -11.49 -12.31 9.41
CA LYS A 34 -11.62 -12.48 10.85
C LYS A 34 -11.09 -11.26 11.61
N GLY A 35 -9.93 -10.76 11.22
CA GLY A 35 -9.31 -9.60 11.85
C GLY A 35 -10.13 -8.33 11.67
N MET A 36 -10.77 -8.15 10.52
CA MET A 36 -11.65 -7.01 10.27
C MET A 36 -12.83 -7.00 11.26
N LYS A 37 -13.36 -8.17 11.61
CA LYS A 37 -14.47 -8.30 12.56
C LYS A 37 -14.02 -8.19 14.01
N ASN A 38 -12.88 -8.80 14.35
CA ASN A 38 -12.45 -8.98 15.75
C ASN A 38 -11.50 -7.88 16.22
N GLY A 39 -10.91 -7.11 15.30
CA GLY A 39 -10.01 -6.03 15.66
C GLY A 39 -8.63 -6.49 16.09
N GLY A 40 -8.27 -7.76 15.88
CA GLY A 40 -6.96 -8.28 16.23
C GLY A 40 -5.85 -7.74 15.33
N VAL A 41 -4.61 -7.91 15.77
CA VAL A 41 -3.43 -7.57 14.97
C VAL A 41 -2.55 -8.82 14.81
N PRO A 42 -1.81 -8.94 13.71
CA PRO A 42 -0.92 -10.09 13.53
C PRO A 42 0.32 -9.97 14.40
N LEU A 43 1.11 -11.03 14.45
CA LEU A 43 2.44 -10.99 15.07
C LEU A 43 3.31 -9.94 14.37
N ALA A 44 4.29 -9.41 15.10
CA ALA A 44 5.11 -8.31 14.60
C ALA A 44 5.83 -8.63 13.30
N ASP A 45 6.37 -9.83 13.16
CA ASP A 45 7.06 -10.25 11.93
C ASP A 45 6.11 -10.35 10.74
N THR A 46 4.91 -10.85 10.96
CA THR A 46 3.86 -10.90 9.93
C THR A 46 3.45 -9.49 9.52
N ALA A 47 3.28 -8.59 10.49
CA ALA A 47 2.94 -7.19 10.23
C ALA A 47 4.00 -6.51 9.34
N VAL A 48 5.26 -6.77 9.59
CA VAL A 48 6.36 -6.25 8.77
C VAL A 48 6.28 -6.77 7.33
N ARG A 49 6.03 -8.07 7.16
CA ARG A 49 5.91 -8.67 5.82
C ARG A 49 4.70 -8.11 5.06
N ILE A 50 3.58 -7.90 5.75
CA ILE A 50 2.40 -7.28 5.17
C ILE A 50 2.72 -5.85 4.69
N ALA A 51 3.36 -5.08 5.56
CA ALA A 51 3.76 -3.71 5.24
C ALA A 51 4.70 -3.66 4.04
N GLN A 52 5.66 -4.58 3.97
CA GLN A 52 6.58 -4.68 2.84
C GLN A 52 5.85 -5.02 1.53
N PHE A 53 4.92 -5.95 1.58
CA PHE A 53 4.13 -6.33 0.40
C PHE A 53 3.30 -5.17 -0.12
N LEU A 54 2.66 -4.42 0.78
CA LEU A 54 1.83 -3.26 0.46
C LEU A 54 2.66 -2.00 0.25
N ASN A 55 3.95 -2.04 0.64
CA ASN A 55 4.86 -0.92 0.51
C ASN A 55 4.40 0.32 1.30
N VAL A 56 3.94 0.05 2.49
CA VAL A 56 3.53 1.06 3.48
C VAL A 56 4.30 0.79 4.77
N SER A 57 4.22 1.72 5.72
CA SER A 57 4.81 1.49 7.06
C SER A 57 3.87 0.67 7.94
N VAL A 58 4.45 -0.03 8.92
CA VAL A 58 3.66 -0.73 9.95
C VAL A 58 2.80 0.28 10.70
N GLU A 59 3.35 1.44 11.02
CA GLU A 59 2.64 2.53 11.71
C GLU A 59 1.40 2.97 10.96
N TYR A 60 1.49 3.07 9.65
CA TYR A 60 0.34 3.40 8.80
C TYR A 60 -0.78 2.37 8.98
N LEU A 61 -0.44 1.09 8.97
CA LEU A 61 -1.42 0.02 9.13
C LEU A 61 -2.02 0.00 10.52
N VAL A 62 -1.20 0.16 11.56
CA VAL A 62 -1.64 0.14 12.96
C VAL A 62 -2.50 1.35 13.29
N SER A 63 -2.19 2.51 12.73
CA SER A 63 -2.92 3.76 12.99
C SER A 63 -4.24 3.86 12.20
N GLY A 64 -4.57 2.86 11.40
CA GLY A 64 -5.79 2.90 10.60
C GLY A 64 -5.68 3.79 9.37
N GLY A 65 -4.49 3.92 8.82
CA GLY A 65 -4.24 4.72 7.64
C GLY A 65 -3.90 6.18 7.94
N LYS A 66 -3.57 6.49 9.19
CA LYS A 66 -3.17 7.83 9.60
C LYS A 66 -1.66 7.93 9.74
N SER A 67 -1.11 9.07 9.39
CA SER A 67 0.29 9.35 9.61
C SER A 67 0.50 9.77 11.06
N LEU A 68 1.26 8.97 11.83
CA LEU A 68 1.55 9.30 13.22
C LEU A 68 2.43 10.54 13.31
N GLY A 69 2.07 11.49 14.17
CA GLY A 69 2.82 12.70 14.43
C GLY A 69 2.49 13.91 13.56
N PHE A 70 1.50 13.81 12.68
CA PHE A 70 1.07 14.89 11.81
C PHE A 70 -0.44 15.06 11.88
N ASP A 71 -0.91 15.94 12.77
CA ASP A 71 -2.34 16.17 13.00
C ASP A 71 -3.02 16.96 11.89
N GLU A 72 -2.28 17.73 11.15
CA GLU A 72 -2.77 18.55 10.03
C GLU A 72 -2.97 17.74 8.77
N SER A 73 -3.08 16.47 8.91
CA SER A 73 -2.70 15.52 7.89
C SER A 73 -3.74 15.18 6.84
N ASN A 74 -4.85 15.90 6.74
CA ASN A 74 -5.72 15.69 5.59
C ASN A 74 -4.99 15.98 4.27
N GLU A 75 -4.16 17.03 4.25
CA GLU A 75 -3.32 17.33 3.11
C GLU A 75 -2.20 16.31 2.94
N ILE A 76 -1.54 15.93 4.05
CA ILE A 76 -0.45 14.95 4.03
C ILE A 76 -0.96 13.56 3.65
N SER A 77 -2.13 13.15 4.12
CA SER A 77 -2.74 11.87 3.73
C SER A 77 -3.11 11.86 2.25
N ALA A 78 -3.61 12.97 1.71
CA ALA A 78 -3.91 13.09 0.29
C ALA A 78 -2.62 13.04 -0.54
N ASP A 79 -1.56 13.73 -0.11
CA ASP A 79 -0.25 13.69 -0.77
C ASP A 79 0.37 12.30 -0.71
N PHE A 80 0.21 11.60 0.41
CA PHE A 80 0.69 10.22 0.55
C PHE A 80 -0.02 9.28 -0.42
N ARG A 81 -1.33 9.41 -0.57
CA ARG A 81 -2.11 8.63 -1.54
C ARG A 81 -1.69 8.95 -2.97
N LYS A 82 -1.46 10.20 -3.30
CA LYS A 82 -0.92 10.60 -4.59
C LYS A 82 0.46 9.98 -4.83
N PHE A 83 1.31 10.00 -3.82
CA PHE A 83 2.64 9.40 -3.91
C PHE A 83 2.56 7.92 -4.25
N PHE A 84 1.70 7.15 -3.61
CA PHE A 84 1.51 5.73 -3.91
C PHE A 84 0.95 5.52 -5.32
N PHE A 85 0.04 6.36 -5.75
CA PHE A 85 -0.49 6.31 -7.11
C PHE A 85 0.62 6.54 -8.13
N TYR A 86 1.42 7.58 -7.95
CA TYR A 86 2.53 7.89 -8.84
C TYR A 86 3.60 6.79 -8.81
N ARG A 87 3.84 6.19 -7.67
CA ARG A 87 4.78 5.09 -7.54
C ARG A 87 4.37 3.89 -8.38
N LYS A 88 3.09 3.53 -8.35
CA LYS A 88 2.54 2.47 -9.19
C LYS A 88 2.72 2.81 -10.67
N LEU A 89 2.47 4.05 -11.03
CA LEU A 89 2.65 4.55 -12.38
C LEU A 89 4.12 4.51 -12.80
N VAL A 90 5.03 4.94 -11.94
CA VAL A 90 6.48 4.89 -12.17
C VAL A 90 6.94 3.46 -12.39
N ASN A 91 6.49 2.52 -11.58
CA ASN A 91 6.83 1.11 -11.73
C ASN A 91 6.35 0.54 -13.07
N LYS A 92 5.16 0.93 -13.52
CA LYS A 92 4.66 0.56 -14.84
C LYS A 92 5.53 1.14 -15.96
N ILE A 93 5.93 2.39 -15.83
CA ILE A 93 6.82 3.06 -16.80
C ILE A 93 8.15 2.34 -16.86
N ASP A 94 8.72 1.94 -15.71
CA ASP A 94 9.98 1.19 -15.66
C ASP A 94 9.92 -0.16 -16.36
N SER A 95 8.74 -0.77 -16.42
CA SER A 95 8.55 -2.05 -17.11
C SER A 95 8.39 -1.92 -18.62
N LEU A 96 8.28 -0.71 -19.16
CA LEU A 96 8.10 -0.46 -20.58
C LEU A 96 9.41 -0.60 -21.35
N PRO A 97 9.34 -0.87 -22.69
CA PRO A 97 10.53 -0.89 -23.52
C PRO A 97 11.26 0.45 -23.50
N PRO A 98 12.61 0.48 -23.65
CA PRO A 98 13.39 1.70 -23.56
C PRO A 98 12.93 2.84 -24.47
N LYS A 99 12.49 2.54 -25.68
CA LYS A 99 12.00 3.56 -26.62
C LYS A 99 10.73 4.25 -26.13
N THR A 100 9.78 3.47 -25.60
CA THR A 100 8.53 3.99 -25.06
C THR A 100 8.81 4.80 -23.80
N LYS A 101 9.70 4.32 -22.95
CA LYS A 101 10.13 4.98 -21.73
C LYS A 101 10.73 6.35 -22.03
N SER A 102 11.65 6.43 -23.00
CA SER A 102 12.28 7.69 -23.42
C SER A 102 11.26 8.68 -23.98
N ALA A 103 10.29 8.21 -24.78
CA ALA A 103 9.24 9.07 -25.34
C ALA A 103 8.38 9.69 -24.23
N ILE A 104 8.04 8.93 -23.19
CA ILE A 104 7.25 9.43 -22.05
C ILE A 104 8.05 10.48 -21.28
N ILE A 105 9.32 10.22 -21.02
CA ILE A 105 10.21 11.16 -20.33
C ILE A 105 10.33 12.47 -21.11
N GLU A 106 10.50 12.42 -22.41
CA GLU A 106 10.54 13.61 -23.26
C GLU A 106 9.25 14.42 -23.20
N MET A 107 8.10 13.76 -23.15
CA MET A 107 6.81 14.43 -22.98
C MET A 107 6.77 15.23 -21.69
N PHE A 108 7.24 14.66 -20.59
CA PHE A 108 7.27 15.33 -19.28
C PHE A 108 8.23 16.51 -19.27
N GLU A 109 9.37 16.40 -19.94
CA GLU A 109 10.35 17.48 -20.02
C GLU A 109 9.85 18.70 -20.81
N LYS A 110 8.90 18.51 -21.70
CA LYS A 110 8.31 19.59 -22.52
C LYS A 110 7.14 20.30 -21.84
N ILE A 111 6.68 19.80 -20.71
CA ILE A 111 5.64 20.43 -19.92
C ILE A 111 6.28 21.47 -19.00
#